data_dd41948d23906cdc6e603606629272dd
#
_entry.id   dd41948d23906cdc6e603606629272dd
#
_cell.length_a   1.000
_cell.length_b   1.000
_cell.length_c   1.000
_cell.angle_alpha   90.00
_cell.angle_beta   90.00
_cell.angle_gamma   90.00
#
_symmetry.space_group_name_H-M   'P 1'
#
loop_
_entity.id
_entity.type
_entity.pdbx_description
1 polymer ?
#
loop_
_entity_poly.entity_id
_entity_poly.type
_entity_poly.pdbx_seq_one_letter_code
_entity_poly.pdbx_strand_id
1 'polypeptide(L)'
;TTALDNVNLDIKEGQFIAILGHNGSGKSTLAKHINALLAPSDGTIWVDGMDVSKEENVIPVRKSAGMVFQNPDNQIIANVVEEDVGFGPENIGVPTDEIWQRVDYALRAVGMTKYRTHSPNKLSGGQKQRVAIAGVVAMEPKCIVFDEPTAMLDPNGRKEVIATAHELNKKKGVTIIL
;
A
#
# COMPACT_ATOMS: atom_id res chain seq x y z
N THR A 1 19.00 19.22 3.11
CA THR A 1 19.53 18.19 2.18
C THR A 1 18.44 17.86 1.19
N THR A 2 18.69 18.04 -0.11
CA THR A 2 17.76 17.67 -1.19
C THR A 2 17.73 16.14 -1.28
N ALA A 3 16.55 15.55 -1.14
CA ALA A 3 16.37 14.09 -1.20
C ALA A 3 16.02 13.59 -2.62
N LEU A 4 15.33 14.45 -3.39
CA LEU A 4 14.97 14.23 -4.79
C LEU A 4 15.30 15.53 -5.55
N ASP A 5 15.93 15.40 -6.69
CA ASP A 5 16.32 16.55 -7.52
C ASP A 5 15.96 16.27 -8.98
N ASN A 6 15.13 17.15 -9.57
CA ASN A 6 14.72 17.13 -10.97
C ASN A 6 14.21 15.76 -11.47
N VAL A 7 13.39 15.08 -10.64
CA VAL A 7 12.78 13.80 -11.00
C VAL A 7 11.56 14.05 -11.89
N ASN A 8 11.58 13.48 -13.10
CA ASN A 8 10.44 13.47 -14.01
C ASN A 8 10.02 12.03 -14.27
N LEU A 9 8.79 11.67 -13.91
CA LEU A 9 8.27 10.31 -13.98
C LEU A 9 6.80 10.33 -14.40
N ASP A 10 6.47 9.53 -15.41
CA ASP A 10 5.09 9.29 -15.86
C ASP A 10 4.75 7.80 -15.67
N ILE A 11 3.75 7.52 -14.84
CA ILE A 11 3.28 6.17 -14.54
C ILE A 11 1.83 6.05 -15.01
N LYS A 12 1.60 5.13 -15.92
CA LYS A 12 0.25 4.87 -16.47
C LYS A 12 -0.50 3.85 -15.63
N GLU A 13 -1.82 3.96 -15.65
CA GLU A 13 -2.71 3.01 -14.99
C GLU A 13 -2.41 1.57 -15.43
N GLY A 14 -2.44 0.65 -14.46
CA GLY A 14 -2.19 -0.77 -14.67
C GLY A 14 -0.71 -1.18 -14.84
N GLN A 15 0.24 -0.26 -14.81
CA GLN A 15 1.67 -0.61 -14.86
C GLN A 15 2.15 -1.27 -13.56
N PHE A 16 3.13 -2.16 -13.71
CA PHE A 16 3.93 -2.69 -12.60
C PHE A 16 5.35 -2.13 -12.72
N ILE A 17 5.74 -1.26 -11.79
CA ILE A 17 7.01 -0.52 -11.83
C ILE A 17 7.84 -0.88 -10.61
N ALA A 18 9.13 -1.15 -10.82
CA ALA A 18 10.11 -1.30 -9.76
C ALA A 18 11.09 -0.12 -9.78
N ILE A 19 11.20 0.57 -8.63
CA ILE A 19 12.16 1.66 -8.43
C ILE A 19 13.41 1.10 -7.75
N LEU A 20 14.52 1.09 -8.48
CA LEU A 20 15.78 0.53 -8.00
C LEU A 20 16.74 1.64 -7.56
N GLY A 21 17.48 1.38 -6.50
CA GLY A 21 18.49 2.30 -5.99
C GLY A 21 19.07 1.83 -4.65
N HIS A 22 20.25 2.34 -4.30
CA HIS A 22 20.87 2.06 -3.00
C HIS A 22 20.09 2.71 -1.83
N ASN A 23 20.42 2.31 -0.61
CA ASN A 23 19.82 2.93 0.59
C ASN A 23 20.17 4.43 0.63
N GLY A 24 19.17 5.26 0.94
CA GLY A 24 19.32 6.72 0.96
C GLY A 24 19.22 7.39 -0.42
N SER A 25 18.88 6.68 -1.50
CA SER A 25 18.70 7.26 -2.85
C SER A 25 17.38 8.01 -3.07
N GLY A 26 16.53 8.15 -2.03
CA GLY A 26 15.29 8.88 -2.11
C GLY A 26 14.03 8.04 -2.45
N LYS A 27 14.13 6.71 -2.59
CA LYS A 27 12.97 5.84 -2.92
C LYS A 27 11.78 6.04 -1.98
N SER A 28 12.01 5.91 -0.67
CA SER A 28 10.96 6.13 0.35
C SER A 28 10.41 7.55 0.35
N THR A 29 11.25 8.54 0.02
CA THR A 29 10.82 9.93 -0.13
C THR A 29 9.87 10.06 -1.32
N LEU A 30 10.21 9.48 -2.46
CA LEU A 30 9.34 9.47 -3.64
C LEU A 30 8.02 8.75 -3.36
N ALA A 31 8.07 7.57 -2.72
CA ALA A 31 6.88 6.81 -2.32
C ALA A 31 5.93 7.65 -1.45
N LYS A 32 6.47 8.37 -0.47
CA LYS A 32 5.70 9.25 0.42
C LYS A 32 5.10 10.47 -0.28
N HIS A 33 5.73 10.99 -1.33
CA HIS A 33 5.15 12.05 -2.15
C HIS A 33 3.96 11.53 -2.98
N ILE A 34 4.06 10.32 -3.55
CA ILE A 34 2.97 9.73 -4.34
C ILE A 34 1.71 9.50 -3.48
N ASN A 35 1.87 9.16 -2.21
CA ASN A 35 0.74 8.98 -1.27
C ASN A 35 0.34 10.27 -0.52
N ALA A 36 0.88 11.42 -0.89
CA ALA A 36 0.65 12.70 -0.19
C ALA A 36 0.94 12.66 1.32
N LEU A 37 1.93 11.85 1.74
CA LEU A 37 2.50 11.91 3.10
C LEU A 37 3.54 13.03 3.21
N LEU A 38 4.15 13.41 2.10
CA LEU A 38 5.05 14.55 1.98
C LEU A 38 4.56 15.42 0.82
N ALA A 39 4.58 16.74 1.01
CA ALA A 39 4.40 17.70 -0.06
C ALA A 39 5.74 18.01 -0.74
N PRO A 40 5.80 18.17 -2.07
CA PRO A 40 7.02 18.60 -2.76
C PRO A 40 7.38 20.05 -2.35
N SER A 41 8.67 20.32 -2.17
CA SER A 41 9.15 21.67 -1.89
C SER A 41 9.22 22.53 -3.16
N ASP A 42 9.33 21.90 -4.32
CA ASP A 42 9.26 22.51 -5.64
C ASP A 42 8.80 21.47 -6.67
N GLY A 43 8.28 21.92 -7.82
CA GLY A 43 7.67 21.06 -8.82
C GLY A 43 6.24 20.64 -8.45
N THR A 44 5.66 19.75 -9.26
CA THR A 44 4.27 19.30 -9.11
C THR A 44 4.18 17.79 -9.26
N ILE A 45 3.41 17.17 -8.39
CA ILE A 45 3.10 15.73 -8.46
C ILE A 45 1.59 15.58 -8.60
N TRP A 46 1.19 14.83 -9.61
CA TRP A 46 -0.21 14.51 -9.88
C TRP A 46 -0.45 13.04 -9.67
N VAL A 47 -1.48 12.72 -8.91
CA VAL A 47 -1.92 11.34 -8.68
C VAL A 47 -3.39 11.26 -9.02
N ASP A 48 -3.75 10.42 -9.98
CA ASP A 48 -5.12 10.28 -10.48
C ASP A 48 -5.78 11.64 -10.83
N GLY A 49 -5.01 12.53 -11.46
CA GLY A 49 -5.44 13.88 -11.83
C GLY A 49 -5.49 14.89 -10.67
N MET A 50 -5.09 14.50 -9.46
CA MET A 50 -5.09 15.35 -8.27
C MET A 50 -3.69 15.83 -7.92
N ASP A 51 -3.53 17.14 -7.72
CA ASP A 51 -2.28 17.75 -7.25
C ASP A 51 -2.07 17.42 -5.76
N VAL A 52 -0.99 16.71 -5.43
CA VAL A 52 -0.71 16.24 -4.07
C VAL A 52 -0.34 17.36 -3.09
N SER A 53 0.02 18.56 -3.59
CA SER A 53 0.37 19.71 -2.77
C SER A 53 -0.84 20.40 -2.15
N LYS A 54 -2.05 20.13 -2.66
CA LYS A 54 -3.29 20.75 -2.21
C LYS A 54 -3.89 19.98 -1.04
N GLU A 55 -4.19 20.68 0.05
CA GLU A 55 -4.72 20.09 1.27
C GLU A 55 -6.04 19.32 1.05
N GLU A 56 -6.93 19.85 0.21
CA GLU A 56 -8.19 19.21 -0.17
C GLU A 56 -8.01 17.87 -0.89
N ASN A 57 -6.87 17.64 -1.52
CA ASN A 57 -6.56 16.43 -2.27
C ASN A 57 -5.90 15.33 -1.42
N VAL A 58 -5.44 15.63 -0.21
CA VAL A 58 -4.67 14.67 0.62
C VAL A 58 -5.46 13.38 0.85
N ILE A 59 -6.72 13.47 1.29
CA ILE A 59 -7.55 12.28 1.54
C ILE A 59 -7.93 11.57 0.22
N PRO A 60 -8.42 12.27 -0.83
CA PRO A 60 -8.65 11.65 -2.13
C PRO A 60 -7.43 10.93 -2.71
N VAL A 61 -6.24 11.54 -2.65
CA VAL A 61 -4.98 10.93 -3.10
C VAL A 61 -4.69 9.64 -2.32
N ARG A 62 -4.79 9.66 -0.97
CA ARG A 62 -4.57 8.47 -0.13
C ARG A 62 -5.57 7.35 -0.39
N LYS A 63 -6.80 7.68 -0.79
CA LYS A 63 -7.79 6.68 -1.24
C LYS A 63 -7.39 6.08 -2.58
N SER A 64 -6.89 6.88 -3.52
CA SER A 64 -6.50 6.43 -4.85
C SER A 64 -5.15 5.71 -4.87
N ALA A 65 -4.17 6.18 -4.09
CA ALA A 65 -2.82 5.61 -3.99
C ALA A 65 -2.56 5.11 -2.56
N GLY A 66 -2.88 3.85 -2.30
CA GLY A 66 -2.61 3.20 -1.02
C GLY A 66 -1.11 2.96 -0.81
N MET A 67 -0.66 2.94 0.44
CA MET A 67 0.76 2.73 0.77
C MET A 67 0.95 1.52 1.69
N VAL A 68 1.92 0.69 1.35
CA VAL A 68 2.40 -0.43 2.17
C VAL A 68 3.80 -0.09 2.66
N PHE A 69 3.97 -0.03 3.98
CA PHE A 69 5.24 0.34 4.61
C PHE A 69 6.21 -0.83 4.74
N GLN A 70 7.48 -0.52 4.91
CA GLN A 70 8.57 -1.47 5.10
C GLN A 70 8.35 -2.40 6.30
N ASN A 71 7.89 -1.84 7.42
CA ASN A 71 7.61 -2.60 8.64
C ASN A 71 6.10 -2.70 8.85
N PRO A 72 5.51 -3.91 8.74
CA PRO A 72 4.07 -4.09 8.95
C PRO A 72 3.62 -3.77 10.37
N ASP A 73 4.48 -3.87 11.38
CA ASP A 73 4.12 -3.52 12.77
C ASP A 73 3.85 -2.02 12.95
N ASN A 74 4.31 -1.18 12.03
CA ASN A 74 3.99 0.26 12.01
C ASN A 74 2.65 0.55 11.32
N GLN A 75 2.06 -0.43 10.66
CA GLN A 75 0.82 -0.28 9.89
C GLN A 75 -0.36 -1.01 10.54
N ILE A 76 -0.12 -2.19 11.09
CA ILE A 76 -1.13 -3.01 11.76
C ILE A 76 -1.41 -2.42 13.15
N ILE A 77 -2.67 -2.12 13.43
CA ILE A 77 -3.12 -1.45 14.67
C ILE A 77 -4.12 -2.25 15.48
N ALA A 78 -4.91 -3.14 14.85
CA ALA A 78 -5.93 -3.92 15.53
C ALA A 78 -5.36 -5.23 16.13
N ASN A 79 -6.10 -5.79 17.07
CA ASN A 79 -5.76 -7.05 17.72
C ASN A 79 -6.24 -8.29 16.96
N VAL A 80 -7.10 -8.11 15.97
CA VAL A 80 -7.67 -9.17 15.12
C VAL A 80 -7.45 -8.78 13.65
N VAL A 81 -7.03 -9.74 12.84
CA VAL A 81 -6.68 -9.53 11.42
C VAL A 81 -7.84 -8.89 10.63
N GLU A 82 -9.06 -9.41 10.77
CA GLU A 82 -10.20 -8.87 10.01
C GLU A 82 -10.57 -7.45 10.41
N GLU A 83 -10.43 -7.10 11.69
CA GLU A 83 -10.66 -5.74 12.19
C GLU A 83 -9.62 -4.77 11.62
N ASP A 84 -8.35 -5.21 11.56
CA ASP A 84 -7.27 -4.40 10.99
C ASP A 84 -7.51 -4.12 9.50
N VAL A 85 -7.89 -5.15 8.75
CA VAL A 85 -8.20 -5.02 7.31
C VAL A 85 -9.43 -4.13 7.08
N GLY A 86 -10.43 -4.17 7.98
CA GLY A 86 -11.64 -3.35 7.92
C GLY A 86 -11.43 -1.89 8.31
N PHE A 87 -10.36 -1.57 9.03
CA PHE A 87 -10.10 -0.23 9.57
C PHE A 87 -10.01 0.85 8.49
N GLY A 88 -9.31 0.56 7.38
CA GLY A 88 -9.17 1.51 6.26
C GLY A 88 -10.52 1.87 5.63
N PRO A 89 -11.32 0.90 5.16
CA PRO A 89 -12.67 1.12 4.65
C PRO A 89 -13.59 1.87 5.62
N GLU A 90 -13.54 1.54 6.92
CA GLU A 90 -14.33 2.23 7.95
C GLU A 90 -14.00 3.72 8.02
N ASN A 91 -12.71 4.07 8.05
CA ASN A 91 -12.24 5.46 8.12
C ASN A 91 -12.61 6.30 6.89
N ILE A 92 -12.81 5.67 5.74
CA ILE A 92 -13.25 6.37 4.52
C ILE A 92 -14.77 6.39 4.34
N GLY A 93 -15.52 5.88 5.33
CA GLY A 93 -16.97 5.94 5.38
C GLY A 93 -17.69 4.89 4.53
N VAL A 94 -17.07 3.73 4.28
CA VAL A 94 -17.72 2.61 3.60
C VAL A 94 -18.81 2.03 4.52
N PRO A 95 -20.03 1.71 4.01
CA PRO A 95 -21.08 1.07 4.81
C PRO A 95 -20.63 -0.28 5.38
N THR A 96 -21.07 -0.58 6.62
CA THR A 96 -20.61 -1.77 7.37
C THR A 96 -20.77 -3.09 6.59
N ASP A 97 -21.89 -3.28 5.90
CA ASP A 97 -22.14 -4.51 5.12
C ASP A 97 -21.14 -4.66 3.97
N GLU A 98 -20.74 -3.55 3.36
CA GLU A 98 -19.75 -3.51 2.29
C GLU A 98 -18.32 -3.71 2.84
N ILE A 99 -18.02 -3.18 4.03
CA ILE A 99 -16.71 -3.38 4.69
C ILE A 99 -16.38 -4.87 4.79
N TRP A 100 -17.31 -5.68 5.28
CA TRP A 100 -17.06 -7.12 5.44
C TRP A 100 -16.89 -7.86 4.12
N GLN A 101 -17.56 -7.43 3.06
CA GLN A 101 -17.33 -7.96 1.70
C GLN A 101 -15.93 -7.62 1.19
N ARG A 102 -15.48 -6.37 1.40
CA ARG A 102 -14.14 -5.93 1.04
C ARG A 102 -13.04 -6.64 1.84
N VAL A 103 -13.25 -6.83 3.15
CA VAL A 103 -12.36 -7.59 4.04
C VAL A 103 -12.19 -9.03 3.55
N ASP A 104 -13.32 -9.71 3.28
CA ASP A 104 -13.31 -11.08 2.80
C ASP A 104 -12.59 -11.20 1.44
N TYR A 105 -12.87 -10.28 0.53
CA TYR A 105 -12.17 -10.19 -0.75
C TYR A 105 -10.67 -9.96 -0.57
N ALA A 106 -10.27 -8.97 0.24
CA ALA A 106 -8.87 -8.60 0.45
C ALA A 106 -8.07 -9.75 1.08
N LEU A 107 -8.61 -10.41 2.11
CA LEU A 107 -7.97 -11.56 2.75
C LEU A 107 -7.81 -12.75 1.78
N ARG A 108 -8.77 -12.98 0.89
CA ARG A 108 -8.63 -13.98 -0.18
C ARG A 108 -7.55 -13.61 -1.17
N ALA A 109 -7.51 -12.36 -1.60
CA ALA A 109 -6.53 -11.87 -2.58
C ALA A 109 -5.08 -12.04 -2.12
N VAL A 110 -4.82 -11.94 -0.82
CA VAL A 110 -3.47 -12.10 -0.24
C VAL A 110 -3.23 -13.49 0.39
N GLY A 111 -4.18 -14.43 0.27
CA GLY A 111 -4.07 -15.79 0.83
C GLY A 111 -4.08 -15.86 2.35
N MET A 112 -4.76 -14.92 3.03
CA MET A 112 -4.80 -14.81 4.49
C MET A 112 -6.14 -15.18 5.13
N THR A 113 -7.10 -15.71 4.39
CA THR A 113 -8.46 -16.04 4.86
C THR A 113 -8.47 -16.92 6.13
N LYS A 114 -7.59 -17.91 6.22
CA LYS A 114 -7.51 -18.81 7.38
C LYS A 114 -7.02 -18.12 8.66
N TYR A 115 -6.44 -16.95 8.55
CA TYR A 115 -5.94 -16.16 9.68
C TYR A 115 -6.89 -15.03 10.08
N ARG A 116 -8.07 -14.95 9.50
CA ARG A 116 -9.06 -13.89 9.65
C ARG A 116 -9.27 -13.47 11.11
N THR A 117 -9.48 -14.45 12.00
CA THR A 117 -9.76 -14.24 13.43
C THR A 117 -8.53 -14.33 14.32
N HIS A 118 -7.33 -14.43 13.73
CA HIS A 118 -6.09 -14.51 14.49
C HIS A 118 -5.62 -13.13 14.94
N SER A 119 -4.85 -13.13 16.04
CA SER A 119 -4.09 -11.95 16.43
C SER A 119 -2.89 -11.77 15.49
N PRO A 120 -2.66 -10.55 14.95
CA PRO A 120 -1.48 -10.25 14.14
C PRO A 120 -0.17 -10.59 14.85
N ASN A 121 -0.11 -10.49 16.18
CA ASN A 121 1.08 -10.82 16.97
C ASN A 121 1.51 -12.29 16.88
N LYS A 122 0.63 -13.18 16.43
CA LYS A 122 0.92 -14.61 16.22
C LYS A 122 1.34 -14.95 14.79
N LEU A 123 1.46 -13.95 13.93
CA LEU A 123 1.81 -14.11 12.52
C LEU A 123 3.31 -13.94 12.28
N SER A 124 3.85 -14.65 11.27
CA SER A 124 5.20 -14.38 10.76
C SER A 124 5.28 -13.00 10.10
N GLY A 125 6.50 -12.48 9.92
CA GLY A 125 6.71 -11.19 9.24
C GLY A 125 6.07 -11.13 7.85
N GLY A 126 6.22 -12.18 7.03
CA GLY A 126 5.59 -12.27 5.70
C GLY A 126 4.06 -12.34 5.77
N GLN A 127 3.50 -12.99 6.78
CA GLN A 127 2.04 -13.01 7.01
C GLN A 127 1.53 -11.63 7.43
N LYS A 128 2.23 -10.95 8.36
CA LYS A 128 1.90 -9.58 8.76
C LYS A 128 1.94 -8.63 7.57
N GLN A 129 2.96 -8.74 6.72
CA GLN A 129 3.07 -7.91 5.51
C GLN A 129 1.88 -8.13 4.56
N ARG A 130 1.42 -9.38 4.39
CA ARG A 130 0.23 -9.67 3.59
C ARG A 130 -1.05 -9.14 4.24
N VAL A 131 -1.16 -9.13 5.56
CA VAL A 131 -2.28 -8.47 6.26
C VAL A 131 -2.26 -6.97 6.01
N ALA A 132 -1.10 -6.31 6.11
CA ALA A 132 -0.95 -4.89 5.79
C ALA A 132 -1.36 -4.59 4.32
N ILE A 133 -0.97 -5.46 3.37
CA ILE A 133 -1.41 -5.37 1.97
C ILE A 133 -2.94 -5.54 1.88
N ALA A 134 -3.53 -6.49 2.61
CA ALA A 134 -4.99 -6.68 2.61
C ALA A 134 -5.72 -5.42 3.09
N GLY A 135 -5.24 -4.75 4.14
CA GLY A 135 -5.80 -3.48 4.62
C GLY A 135 -5.82 -2.39 3.54
N VAL A 136 -4.75 -2.32 2.74
CA VAL A 136 -4.71 -1.40 1.59
C VAL A 136 -5.64 -1.84 0.47
N VAL A 137 -5.67 -3.13 0.13
CA VAL A 137 -6.54 -3.69 -0.92
C VAL A 137 -8.02 -3.50 -0.61
N ALA A 138 -8.42 -3.59 0.66
CA ALA A 138 -9.80 -3.39 1.11
C ALA A 138 -10.31 -1.95 0.87
N MET A 139 -9.42 -0.99 0.73
CA MET A 139 -9.75 0.38 0.35
C MET A 139 -10.02 0.55 -1.17
N GLU A 140 -9.77 -0.50 -1.97
CA GLU A 140 -9.93 -0.52 -3.43
C GLU A 140 -9.17 0.61 -4.15
N PRO A 141 -7.85 0.78 -3.88
CA PRO A 141 -7.08 1.84 -4.51
C PRO A 141 -6.80 1.54 -5.99
N LYS A 142 -6.60 2.59 -6.79
CA LYS A 142 -6.14 2.47 -8.20
C LYS A 142 -4.65 2.13 -8.29
N CYS A 143 -3.87 2.56 -7.29
CA CYS A 143 -2.44 2.34 -7.20
C CYS A 143 -2.05 1.87 -5.79
N ILE A 144 -1.08 0.97 -5.69
CA ILE A 144 -0.45 0.59 -4.43
C ILE A 144 1.05 0.88 -4.53
N VAL A 145 1.52 1.71 -3.63
CA VAL A 145 2.94 2.07 -3.47
C VAL A 145 3.54 1.23 -2.35
N PHE A 146 4.59 0.50 -2.65
CA PHE A 146 5.31 -0.33 -1.69
C PHE A 146 6.64 0.33 -1.32
N ASP A 147 6.80 0.73 -0.08
CA ASP A 147 8.06 1.26 0.44
C ASP A 147 8.91 0.11 1.02
N GLU A 148 9.75 -0.51 0.19
CA GLU A 148 10.64 -1.63 0.54
C GLU A 148 9.94 -2.79 1.30
N PRO A 149 8.81 -3.34 0.81
CA PRO A 149 7.92 -4.23 1.57
C PRO A 149 8.55 -5.57 1.92
N THR A 150 9.72 -5.87 1.39
CA THR A 150 10.41 -7.17 1.56
C THR A 150 11.71 -7.07 2.36
N ALA A 151 12.12 -5.88 2.78
CA ALA A 151 13.43 -5.66 3.41
C ALA A 151 13.63 -6.45 4.71
N MET A 152 12.54 -6.66 5.47
CA MET A 152 12.56 -7.34 6.77
C MET A 152 12.11 -8.81 6.70
N LEU A 153 11.96 -9.37 5.49
CA LEU A 153 11.40 -10.70 5.30
C LEU A 153 12.46 -11.74 4.93
N ASP A 154 12.22 -12.97 5.34
CA ASP A 154 12.95 -14.15 4.88
C ASP A 154 12.70 -14.40 3.37
N PRO A 155 13.51 -15.25 2.71
CA PRO A 155 13.39 -15.47 1.26
C PRO A 155 12.01 -15.95 0.80
N ASN A 156 11.31 -16.74 1.62
CA ASN A 156 9.98 -17.23 1.28
C ASN A 156 8.93 -16.11 1.40
N GLY A 157 8.95 -15.35 2.49
CA GLY A 157 8.09 -14.19 2.68
C GLY A 157 8.25 -13.14 1.58
N ARG A 158 9.49 -12.90 1.11
CA ARG A 158 9.76 -12.02 -0.05
C ARG A 158 9.04 -12.49 -1.31
N LYS A 159 9.17 -13.78 -1.65
CA LYS A 159 8.50 -14.37 -2.82
C LYS A 159 6.99 -14.24 -2.73
N GLU A 160 6.41 -14.52 -1.56
CA GLU A 160 4.96 -14.44 -1.33
C GLU A 160 4.43 -13.02 -1.49
N VAL A 161 5.12 -12.01 -0.95
CA VAL A 161 4.72 -10.60 -1.08
C VAL A 161 4.81 -10.12 -2.52
N ILE A 162 5.90 -10.44 -3.23
CA ILE A 162 6.05 -10.06 -4.64
C ILE A 162 5.01 -10.77 -5.52
N ALA A 163 4.74 -12.05 -5.27
CA ALA A 163 3.70 -12.80 -5.99
C ALA A 163 2.32 -12.16 -5.77
N THR A 164 2.01 -11.75 -4.53
CA THR A 164 0.77 -11.04 -4.19
C THR A 164 0.64 -9.73 -4.98
N ALA A 165 1.69 -8.90 -5.02
CA ALA A 165 1.70 -7.66 -5.79
C ALA A 165 1.47 -7.92 -7.29
N HIS A 166 2.11 -8.96 -7.86
CA HIS A 166 1.91 -9.37 -9.25
C HIS A 166 0.47 -9.83 -9.53
N GLU A 167 -0.12 -10.60 -8.63
CA GLU A 167 -1.50 -11.04 -8.79
C GLU A 167 -2.51 -9.89 -8.74
N LEU A 168 -2.32 -8.93 -7.84
CA LEU A 168 -3.15 -7.73 -7.76
C LEU A 168 -3.07 -6.92 -9.06
N ASN A 169 -1.88 -6.73 -9.61
CA ASN A 169 -1.72 -6.04 -10.89
C ASN A 169 -2.41 -6.81 -12.03
N LYS A 170 -2.08 -8.10 -12.23
CA LYS A 170 -2.59 -8.90 -13.35
C LYS A 170 -4.09 -9.15 -13.31
N LYS A 171 -4.64 -9.46 -12.12
CA LYS A 171 -6.06 -9.87 -12.00
C LYS A 171 -6.99 -8.69 -11.81
N LYS A 172 -6.50 -7.55 -11.30
CA LYS A 172 -7.31 -6.39 -10.93
C LYS A 172 -6.94 -5.11 -11.64
N GLY A 173 -5.86 -5.12 -12.40
CA GLY A 173 -5.39 -3.93 -13.11
C GLY A 173 -4.86 -2.82 -12.18
N VAL A 174 -4.63 -3.13 -10.89
CA VAL A 174 -4.09 -2.15 -9.94
C VAL A 174 -2.67 -1.76 -10.35
N THR A 175 -2.39 -0.48 -10.40
CA THR A 175 -1.03 0.03 -10.64
C THR A 175 -0.15 -0.31 -9.44
N ILE A 176 1.03 -0.87 -9.68
CA ILE A 176 1.96 -1.24 -8.62
C ILE A 176 3.25 -0.46 -8.78
N ILE A 177 3.70 0.18 -7.70
CA ILE A 177 5.00 0.85 -7.58
C ILE A 177 5.74 0.20 -6.42
N LEU A 178 6.89 -0.40 -6.71
CA LEU A 178 7.67 -1.22 -5.76
C LEU A 178 9.09 -0.70 -5.61
#